data_b4f05a3ed891bb04cb442724910a2a4c
#
_entry.id   b4f05a3ed891bb04cb442724910a2a4c
#
_cell.length_a   1.000
_cell.length_b   1.000
_cell.length_c   1.000
_cell.angle_alpha   90.00
_cell.angle_beta   90.00
_cell.angle_gamma   90.00
#
_symmetry.space_group_name_H-M   'P 1'
#
loop_
_entity.id
_entity.type
_entity.pdbx_description
1 polymer ?
#
loop_
_entity_poly.entity_id
_entity_poly.type
_entity_poly.pdbx_seq_one_letter_code
_entity_poly.pdbx_strand_id
1 'polypeptide(L)'
;MENKKLNNNLEETRFDEILNKYKPLGQRILDRMNENPEVSGNEKKTSEFLINILKEQGYKIVSPRARMKYSFYATKKEKSELNLPKVAIICEYDAMEDIGHGCGHSASCAASIICALAMEETYKDFPFQIDLIGTPDEEIGGGKIKMMEHGAFDDYEFAVVIQANSVNQPFFRTLASSDMLINFYGKQAHASMNPWEGVSALNGVQLFFHGLDMLRVGLEKGDDVQGVILDGGKIPNVIPEKATAYVYLRSKTINRLMKLKKKVEQCAKGCAMAVDNKYDYSQNNPDYAEVFIGNTEKKIVCDIMDELNLNWEIADEPRGSSDVGNLDTIIPVFNPVIATEVSETKLYSKEFAELMKTEKGTHVMVTGA
;
A
#
# COMPACT_ATOMS: atom_id res chain seq x y z
N MET A 1 41.03 13.43 0.01
CA MET A 1 40.13 12.33 0.40
C MET A 1 39.88 12.30 1.91
N GLU A 2 40.89 12.42 2.76
CA GLU A 2 40.71 12.42 4.24
C GLU A 2 39.80 13.53 4.77
N ASN A 3 39.94 14.78 4.31
CA ASN A 3 39.07 15.88 4.75
C ASN A 3 37.58 15.68 4.34
N LYS A 4 37.30 14.97 3.26
CA LYS A 4 35.94 14.70 2.83
C LYS A 4 35.31 13.60 3.70
N LYS A 5 36.10 12.56 4.08
CA LYS A 5 35.66 11.53 5.04
C LYS A 5 35.44 12.10 6.45
N LEU A 6 36.34 13.02 6.89
CA LEU A 6 36.21 13.64 8.23
C LEU A 6 34.95 14.54 8.31
N ASN A 7 34.64 15.29 7.25
CA ASN A 7 33.41 16.10 7.19
C ASN A 7 32.13 15.21 7.16
N ASN A 8 32.12 14.13 6.38
CA ASN A 8 30.99 13.21 6.36
C ASN A 8 30.74 12.62 7.76
N ASN A 9 31.78 12.12 8.46
CA ASN A 9 31.62 11.56 9.81
C ASN A 9 31.07 12.59 10.83
N LEU A 10 31.45 13.89 10.70
CA LEU A 10 30.93 14.93 11.56
C LEU A 10 29.46 15.27 11.27
N GLU A 11 29.06 15.22 10.01
CA GLU A 11 27.66 15.44 9.61
C GLU A 11 26.77 14.27 10.01
N GLU A 12 27.24 13.04 9.88
CA GLU A 12 26.54 11.82 10.34
C GLU A 12 26.33 11.85 11.87
N THR A 13 27.38 12.15 12.64
CA THR A 13 27.27 12.28 14.11
C THR A 13 26.27 13.37 14.50
N ARG A 14 26.24 14.49 13.75
CA ARG A 14 25.30 15.57 13.97
C ARG A 14 23.87 15.16 13.63
N PHE A 15 23.66 14.40 12.54
CA PHE A 15 22.35 13.88 12.18
C PHE A 15 21.79 12.98 13.28
N ASP A 16 22.59 12.05 13.80
CA ASP A 16 22.20 11.15 14.89
C ASP A 16 21.81 11.92 16.17
N GLU A 17 22.57 12.96 16.53
CA GLU A 17 22.23 13.79 17.67
C GLU A 17 20.88 14.51 17.49
N ILE A 18 20.63 15.03 16.29
CA ILE A 18 19.38 15.72 15.97
C ILE A 18 18.23 14.73 15.85
N LEU A 19 18.42 13.57 15.25
CA LEU A 19 17.43 12.50 15.20
C LEU A 19 17.00 12.09 16.62
N ASN A 20 17.98 11.92 17.54
CA ASN A 20 17.71 11.62 18.94
C ASN A 20 16.93 12.74 19.64
N LYS A 21 17.13 14.01 19.27
CA LYS A 21 16.31 15.14 19.75
C LYS A 21 14.83 14.99 19.34
N TYR A 22 14.56 14.47 18.13
CA TYR A 22 13.20 14.28 17.63
C TYR A 22 12.57 12.92 18.02
N LYS A 23 13.33 11.99 18.55
CA LYS A 23 12.83 10.68 19.02
C LYS A 23 11.61 10.78 19.95
N PRO A 24 11.54 11.70 20.96
CA PRO A 24 10.34 11.84 21.79
C PRO A 24 9.09 12.28 21.00
N LEU A 25 9.26 13.10 19.97
CA LEU A 25 8.16 13.47 19.07
C LEU A 25 7.69 12.26 18.24
N GLY A 26 8.63 11.51 17.68
CA GLY A 26 8.33 10.27 16.97
C GLY A 26 7.59 9.26 17.86
N GLN A 27 8.05 9.10 19.11
CA GLN A 27 7.36 8.23 20.08
C GLN A 27 5.93 8.68 20.35
N ARG A 28 5.69 9.98 20.51
CA ARG A 28 4.34 10.54 20.67
C ARG A 28 3.43 10.23 19.47
N ILE A 29 3.99 10.26 18.25
CA ILE A 29 3.24 9.90 17.02
C ILE A 29 2.92 8.42 17.03
N LEU A 30 3.92 7.58 17.25
CA LEU A 30 3.81 6.12 17.31
C LEU A 30 2.75 5.68 18.33
N ASP A 31 2.84 6.18 19.56
CA ASP A 31 1.92 5.85 20.65
C ASP A 31 0.49 6.29 20.30
N ARG A 32 0.33 7.52 19.83
CA ARG A 32 -1.00 8.06 19.48
C ARG A 32 -1.70 7.28 18.39
N MET A 33 -0.96 6.86 17.35
CA MET A 33 -1.51 6.05 16.26
C MET A 33 -1.90 4.65 16.75
N ASN A 34 -1.03 4.02 17.56
CA ASN A 34 -1.30 2.69 18.11
C ASN A 34 -2.44 2.65 19.13
N GLU A 35 -2.63 3.73 19.91
CA GLU A 35 -3.74 3.85 20.86
C GLU A 35 -5.08 4.12 20.18
N ASN A 36 -5.07 4.77 19.03
CA ASN A 36 -6.27 5.21 18.33
C ASN A 36 -6.17 4.89 16.83
N PRO A 37 -6.07 3.62 16.45
CA PRO A 37 -5.98 3.23 15.05
C PRO A 37 -7.25 3.62 14.30
N GLU A 38 -7.08 4.23 13.13
CA GLU A 38 -8.18 4.55 12.21
C GLU A 38 -8.01 3.76 10.94
N VAL A 39 -9.08 3.09 10.50
CA VAL A 39 -9.05 2.21 9.32
C VAL A 39 -8.99 3.00 8.03
N SER A 40 -8.50 2.35 6.98
CA SER A 40 -8.41 2.87 5.61
C SER A 40 -9.64 3.65 5.18
N GLY A 41 -9.45 4.86 4.67
CA GLY A 41 -10.49 5.78 4.22
C GLY A 41 -11.20 6.56 5.34
N ASN A 42 -10.85 6.33 6.63
CA ASN A 42 -11.47 6.97 7.79
C ASN A 42 -10.46 7.63 8.75
N GLU A 43 -9.28 7.98 8.28
CA GLU A 43 -8.11 8.44 9.07
C GLU A 43 -8.19 9.92 9.48
N LYS A 44 -9.39 10.41 9.76
CA LYS A 44 -9.63 11.86 10.02
C LYS A 44 -8.82 12.40 11.18
N LYS A 45 -8.90 11.74 12.34
CA LYS A 45 -8.27 12.26 13.58
C LYS A 45 -6.75 12.11 13.52
N THR A 46 -6.26 11.04 12.89
CA THR A 46 -4.84 10.79 12.68
C THR A 46 -4.26 11.85 11.74
N SER A 47 -4.91 12.12 10.62
CA SER A 47 -4.51 13.19 9.70
C SER A 47 -4.49 14.56 10.38
N GLU A 48 -5.55 14.93 11.10
CA GLU A 48 -5.62 16.20 11.86
C GLU A 48 -4.49 16.31 12.90
N PHE A 49 -4.20 15.23 13.60
CA PHE A 49 -3.12 15.17 14.60
C PHE A 49 -1.74 15.38 13.96
N LEU A 50 -1.44 14.67 12.85
CA LEU A 50 -0.18 14.80 12.13
C LEU A 50 0.00 16.21 11.54
N ILE A 51 -1.06 16.75 10.95
CA ILE A 51 -1.09 18.13 10.41
C ILE A 51 -0.77 19.16 11.53
N ASN A 52 -1.34 18.99 12.72
CA ASN A 52 -1.07 19.91 13.83
C ASN A 52 0.39 19.84 14.29
N ILE A 53 0.95 18.63 14.43
CA ILE A 53 2.38 18.45 14.73
C ILE A 53 3.24 19.16 13.69
N LEU A 54 2.98 18.94 12.40
CA LEU A 54 3.79 19.52 11.33
C LEU A 54 3.68 21.05 11.29
N LYS A 55 2.52 21.63 11.59
CA LYS A 55 2.35 23.08 11.76
C LYS A 55 3.18 23.61 12.93
N GLU A 56 3.18 22.92 14.09
CA GLU A 56 4.02 23.27 15.25
C GLU A 56 5.51 23.23 14.90
N GLN A 57 5.93 22.36 13.98
CA GLN A 57 7.28 22.25 13.46
C GLN A 57 7.59 23.23 12.31
N GLY A 58 6.69 24.17 11.99
CA GLY A 58 6.91 25.23 11.01
C GLY A 58 6.66 24.82 9.55
N TYR A 59 5.94 23.71 9.30
CA TYR A 59 5.54 23.34 7.97
C TYR A 59 4.33 24.13 7.46
N LYS A 60 4.36 24.48 6.19
CA LYS A 60 3.19 24.95 5.44
C LYS A 60 2.41 23.74 4.96
N ILE A 61 1.11 23.71 5.24
CA ILE A 61 0.25 22.55 4.98
C ILE A 61 -0.77 22.87 3.89
N VAL A 62 -0.98 21.91 2.99
CA VAL A 62 -2.13 21.86 2.08
C VAL A 62 -2.89 20.55 2.36
N SER A 63 -4.14 20.65 2.78
CA SER A 63 -5.02 19.50 3.06
C SER A 63 -6.47 19.89 2.77
N PRO A 64 -7.28 19.04 2.09
CA PRO A 64 -6.85 17.80 1.43
C PRO A 64 -5.98 18.07 0.20
N ARG A 65 -5.07 17.15 -0.15
CA ARG A 65 -4.26 17.18 -1.36
C ARG A 65 -4.88 16.26 -2.42
N ALA A 66 -4.82 16.67 -3.70
CA ALA A 66 -5.24 15.87 -4.85
C ALA A 66 -6.66 15.27 -4.67
N ARG A 67 -7.61 16.04 -4.10
CA ARG A 67 -8.99 15.65 -3.81
C ARG A 67 -9.15 14.41 -2.92
N MET A 68 -8.07 13.88 -2.35
CA MET A 68 -8.11 12.74 -1.45
C MET A 68 -8.38 13.21 -0.03
N LYS A 69 -9.51 12.79 0.57
CA LYS A 69 -9.85 13.13 1.96
C LYS A 69 -8.74 12.67 2.90
N TYR A 70 -8.49 13.46 3.93
CA TYR A 70 -7.50 13.18 4.97
C TYR A 70 -6.05 13.18 4.50
N SER A 71 -5.76 13.35 3.21
CA SER A 71 -4.40 13.53 2.71
C SER A 71 -3.86 14.90 3.07
N PHE A 72 -2.55 15.02 3.11
CA PHE A 72 -1.88 16.31 3.28
C PHE A 72 -0.57 16.36 2.48
N TYR A 73 -0.13 17.57 2.27
CA TYR A 73 1.17 17.95 1.77
C TYR A 73 1.77 18.94 2.75
N ALA A 74 3.00 18.70 3.17
CA ALA A 74 3.71 19.54 4.11
C ALA A 74 5.12 19.87 3.60
N THR A 75 5.44 21.16 3.49
CA THR A 75 6.75 21.67 3.07
C THR A 75 7.28 22.69 4.05
N LYS A 76 8.60 22.77 4.22
CA LYS A 76 9.22 23.84 4.98
C LYS A 76 9.03 25.17 4.27
N LYS A 77 8.53 26.17 5.00
CA LYS A 77 8.18 27.47 4.47
C LYS A 77 9.37 28.17 3.79
N GLU A 78 10.53 28.05 4.38
CA GLU A 78 11.77 28.71 3.91
C GLU A 78 12.29 28.14 2.60
N LYS A 79 12.06 26.84 2.32
CA LYS A 79 12.53 26.16 1.10
C LYS A 79 11.53 26.22 -0.04
N SER A 80 10.25 26.46 0.23
CA SER A 80 9.21 26.50 -0.81
C SER A 80 9.37 27.65 -1.84
N GLU A 81 10.26 28.59 -1.57
CA GLU A 81 10.55 29.74 -2.42
C GLU A 81 11.84 29.57 -3.27
N LEU A 82 12.61 28.48 -3.05
CA LEU A 82 13.94 28.31 -3.66
C LEU A 82 13.95 27.54 -4.98
N ASN A 83 12.80 27.10 -5.50
CA ASN A 83 12.68 26.31 -6.74
C ASN A 83 13.70 25.16 -6.87
N LEU A 84 13.88 24.40 -5.78
CA LEU A 84 14.75 23.23 -5.71
C LEU A 84 14.04 21.98 -6.27
N PRO A 85 14.79 20.97 -6.75
CA PRO A 85 14.24 19.65 -7.00
C PRO A 85 13.53 19.11 -5.75
N LYS A 86 12.43 18.38 -5.92
CA LYS A 86 11.60 17.95 -4.79
C LYS A 86 11.73 16.45 -4.54
N VAL A 87 11.75 16.08 -3.29
CA VAL A 87 11.73 14.69 -2.81
C VAL A 87 10.50 14.49 -1.94
N ALA A 88 9.74 13.44 -2.20
CA ALA A 88 8.59 13.05 -1.40
C ALA A 88 8.98 12.02 -0.32
N ILE A 89 8.76 12.34 0.94
CA ILE A 89 8.77 11.34 2.02
C ILE A 89 7.31 11.02 2.35
N ILE A 90 6.93 9.77 2.14
CA ILE A 90 5.55 9.32 2.27
C ILE A 90 5.24 9.00 3.73
N CYS A 91 4.08 9.42 4.18
CA CYS A 91 3.51 9.09 5.49
C CYS A 91 2.22 8.30 5.26
N GLU A 92 2.25 7.00 5.50
CA GLU A 92 1.09 6.12 5.56
C GLU A 92 0.62 6.06 7.01
N TYR A 93 -0.69 6.09 7.26
CA TYR A 93 -1.22 6.17 8.64
C TYR A 93 -2.58 5.48 8.84
N ASP A 94 -3.05 4.77 7.85
CA ASP A 94 -4.20 3.90 8.00
C ASP A 94 -3.85 2.62 8.77
N ALA A 95 -4.87 2.05 9.39
CA ALA A 95 -4.81 0.82 10.16
C ALA A 95 -5.80 -0.21 9.59
N MET A 96 -5.63 -1.44 10.01
CA MET A 96 -6.49 -2.56 9.61
C MET A 96 -7.66 -2.73 10.59
N GLU A 97 -8.83 -3.06 10.06
CA GLU A 97 -10.01 -3.36 10.85
C GLU A 97 -9.74 -4.57 11.79
N ASP A 98 -10.16 -4.48 13.04
CA ASP A 98 -9.99 -5.51 14.09
C ASP A 98 -8.54 -5.91 14.46
N ILE A 99 -7.53 -5.32 13.81
CA ILE A 99 -6.12 -5.60 14.03
C ILE A 99 -5.36 -4.39 14.56
N GLY A 100 -5.66 -3.19 14.05
CA GLY A 100 -4.89 -1.99 14.32
C GLY A 100 -3.70 -1.85 13.35
N HIS A 101 -2.57 -1.28 13.80
CA HIS A 101 -1.39 -1.08 12.96
C HIS A 101 -0.54 -2.37 12.78
N GLY A 102 -1.20 -3.47 12.39
CA GLY A 102 -0.54 -4.72 12.00
C GLY A 102 0.24 -4.65 10.69
N CYS A 103 0.12 -3.54 9.96
CA CYS A 103 0.93 -3.17 8.79
C CYS A 103 2.25 -2.45 9.16
N GLY A 104 2.33 -1.86 10.37
CA GLY A 104 3.49 -1.10 10.82
C GLY A 104 3.47 0.38 10.47
N HIS A 105 2.40 0.91 9.88
CA HIS A 105 2.27 2.32 9.45
C HIS A 105 2.50 3.32 10.59
N SER A 106 2.17 2.96 11.85
CA SER A 106 2.45 3.82 13.00
C SER A 106 3.94 4.10 13.18
N ALA A 107 4.80 3.10 12.99
CA ALA A 107 6.24 3.24 13.13
C ALA A 107 6.85 3.91 11.89
N SER A 108 6.45 3.51 10.68
CA SER A 108 6.97 4.08 9.43
C SER A 108 6.56 5.54 9.23
N CYS A 109 5.33 5.92 9.58
CA CYS A 109 4.89 7.32 9.56
C CYS A 109 5.70 8.18 10.54
N ALA A 110 5.90 7.70 11.77
CA ALA A 110 6.71 8.39 12.75
C ALA A 110 8.17 8.55 12.28
N ALA A 111 8.76 7.49 11.68
CA ALA A 111 10.09 7.52 11.08
C ALA A 111 10.18 8.58 9.97
N SER A 112 9.25 8.59 9.03
CA SER A 112 9.18 9.56 7.93
C SER A 112 9.19 11.01 8.44
N ILE A 113 8.42 11.30 9.49
CA ILE A 113 8.31 12.66 10.04
C ILE A 113 9.59 13.06 10.76
N ILE A 114 10.13 12.22 11.64
CA ILE A 114 11.36 12.60 12.39
C ILE A 114 12.59 12.62 11.48
N CYS A 115 12.65 11.78 10.44
CA CYS A 115 13.67 11.84 9.40
C CYS A 115 13.65 13.19 8.69
N ALA A 116 12.53 13.63 8.17
CA ALA A 116 12.41 14.91 7.48
C ALA A 116 12.82 16.08 8.39
N LEU A 117 12.41 16.06 9.67
CA LEU A 117 12.79 17.08 10.65
C LEU A 117 14.30 17.09 10.93
N ALA A 118 14.90 15.90 11.09
CA ALA A 118 16.34 15.77 11.34
C ALA A 118 17.17 16.20 10.11
N MET A 119 16.76 15.81 8.92
CA MET A 119 17.38 16.22 7.65
C MET A 119 17.37 17.75 7.50
N GLU A 120 16.21 18.39 7.69
CA GLU A 120 16.04 19.83 7.57
C GLU A 120 16.87 20.64 8.60
N GLU A 121 17.05 20.12 9.81
CA GLU A 121 17.85 20.78 10.86
C GLU A 121 19.36 20.53 10.68
N THR A 122 19.74 19.34 10.18
CA THR A 122 21.14 18.97 9.99
C THR A 122 21.73 19.63 8.75
N TYR A 123 21.02 19.54 7.61
CA TYR A 123 21.51 19.93 6.28
C TYR A 123 20.79 21.18 5.76
N LYS A 124 21.17 22.35 6.28
CA LYS A 124 20.55 23.63 5.91
C LYS A 124 20.63 23.94 4.42
N ASP A 125 21.75 23.56 3.79
CA ASP A 125 22.03 23.78 2.37
C ASP A 125 21.74 22.52 1.52
N PHE A 126 20.88 21.64 1.98
CA PHE A 126 20.48 20.44 1.25
C PHE A 126 19.88 20.84 -0.11
N PRO A 127 20.36 20.25 -1.24
CA PRO A 127 20.03 20.71 -2.57
C PRO A 127 18.64 20.32 -3.06
N PHE A 128 17.81 19.73 -2.20
CA PHE A 128 16.44 19.32 -2.48
C PHE A 128 15.47 19.95 -1.48
N GLN A 129 14.24 20.16 -1.92
CA GLN A 129 13.11 20.40 -1.05
C GLN A 129 12.54 19.07 -0.60
N ILE A 130 12.50 18.82 0.70
CA ILE A 130 11.88 17.64 1.29
C ILE A 130 10.43 17.98 1.62
N ASP A 131 9.50 17.23 1.05
CA ASP A 131 8.08 17.35 1.34
C ASP A 131 7.56 16.07 1.98
N LEU A 132 6.79 16.21 3.06
CA LEU A 132 6.05 15.12 3.68
C LEU A 132 4.68 15.03 3.03
N ILE A 133 4.36 13.86 2.49
CA ILE A 133 3.07 13.60 1.84
C ILE A 133 2.30 12.56 2.63
N GLY A 134 1.20 13.00 3.24
CA GLY A 134 0.28 12.11 3.93
C GLY A 134 -0.64 11.39 2.94
N THR A 135 -0.51 10.08 2.88
CA THR A 135 -1.25 9.20 1.98
C THR A 135 -2.15 8.25 2.77
N PRO A 136 -3.44 8.56 2.91
CA PRO A 136 -4.41 7.66 3.54
C PRO A 136 -4.81 6.51 2.61
N ASP A 137 -5.50 5.49 3.15
CA ASP A 137 -6.21 4.45 2.40
C ASP A 137 -5.29 3.56 1.55
N GLU A 138 -4.12 3.16 2.10
CA GLU A 138 -3.19 2.24 1.45
C GLU A 138 -3.74 0.81 1.44
N GLU A 139 -4.23 0.35 2.59
CA GLU A 139 -4.58 -1.06 2.85
C GLU A 139 -5.81 -1.55 2.07
N ILE A 140 -6.68 -0.64 1.64
CA ILE A 140 -7.94 -1.03 0.97
C ILE A 140 -8.10 -0.31 -0.37
N GLY A 141 -8.10 1.01 -0.38
CA GLY A 141 -8.59 1.78 -1.52
C GLY A 141 -7.54 2.31 -2.47
N GLY A 142 -6.24 2.09 -2.23
CA GLY A 142 -5.16 2.58 -3.08
C GLY A 142 -5.08 4.10 -3.12
N GLY A 143 -4.92 4.71 -1.94
CA GLY A 143 -4.93 6.16 -1.80
C GLY A 143 -3.92 6.87 -2.67
N LYS A 144 -2.70 6.32 -2.82
CA LYS A 144 -1.67 6.89 -3.70
C LYS A 144 -2.10 6.88 -5.16
N ILE A 145 -2.78 5.83 -5.62
CA ILE A 145 -3.30 5.75 -7.00
C ILE A 145 -4.29 6.89 -7.25
N LYS A 146 -5.25 7.09 -6.34
CA LYS A 146 -6.22 8.19 -6.43
C LYS A 146 -5.55 9.56 -6.40
N MET A 147 -4.48 9.72 -5.61
CA MET A 147 -3.70 10.95 -5.54
C MET A 147 -2.89 11.19 -6.82
N MET A 148 -2.32 10.13 -7.44
CA MET A 148 -1.61 10.17 -8.71
C MET A 148 -2.52 10.66 -9.85
N GLU A 149 -3.76 10.19 -9.93
CA GLU A 149 -4.75 10.62 -10.93
C GLU A 149 -5.00 12.14 -10.91
N HIS A 150 -4.64 12.80 -9.81
CA HIS A 150 -4.77 14.25 -9.63
C HIS A 150 -3.42 14.97 -9.54
N GLY A 151 -2.35 14.35 -10.06
CA GLY A 151 -1.03 14.96 -10.19
C GLY A 151 -0.32 15.25 -8.86
N ALA A 152 -0.59 14.46 -7.81
CA ALA A 152 0.00 14.70 -6.48
C ALA A 152 1.53 14.55 -6.47
N PHE A 153 2.07 13.77 -7.40
CA PHE A 153 3.48 13.36 -7.40
C PHE A 153 4.26 13.80 -8.65
N ASP A 154 3.64 14.55 -9.58
CA ASP A 154 4.22 14.89 -10.88
C ASP A 154 5.51 15.73 -10.80
N ASP A 155 5.68 16.49 -9.73
CA ASP A 155 6.81 17.43 -9.55
C ASP A 155 7.99 16.82 -8.74
N TYR A 156 7.96 15.52 -8.39
CA TYR A 156 8.97 14.90 -7.54
C TYR A 156 9.99 14.10 -8.34
N GLU A 157 11.26 14.22 -7.95
CA GLU A 157 12.37 13.45 -8.54
C GLU A 157 12.34 11.98 -8.11
N PHE A 158 11.98 11.74 -6.85
CA PHE A 158 11.77 10.40 -6.29
C PHE A 158 10.94 10.45 -5.00
N ALA A 159 10.48 9.29 -4.55
CA ALA A 159 9.81 9.13 -3.27
C ALA A 159 10.53 8.12 -2.36
N VAL A 160 10.36 8.31 -1.05
CA VAL A 160 10.82 7.37 -0.02
C VAL A 160 9.59 6.89 0.76
N VAL A 161 9.42 5.57 0.86
CA VAL A 161 8.35 4.91 1.60
C VAL A 161 8.97 3.90 2.54
N ILE A 162 8.95 4.16 3.84
CA ILE A 162 9.50 3.24 4.84
C ILE A 162 8.44 2.20 5.18
N GLN A 163 8.83 0.93 5.24
CA GLN A 163 7.95 -0.17 5.62
C GLN A 163 8.50 -0.91 6.85
N ALA A 164 7.63 -1.58 7.58
CA ALA A 164 7.99 -2.44 8.71
C ALA A 164 7.72 -3.91 8.39
N ASN A 165 8.58 -4.82 8.88
CA ASN A 165 8.35 -6.26 8.76
C ASN A 165 9.12 -6.99 9.88
N SER A 166 9.14 -8.32 9.86
CA SER A 166 9.95 -9.15 10.75
C SER A 166 11.43 -9.23 10.35
N VAL A 167 11.76 -8.90 9.10
CA VAL A 167 13.13 -8.91 8.56
C VAL A 167 13.42 -7.64 7.78
N ASN A 168 14.69 -7.19 7.80
CA ASN A 168 15.11 -6.08 6.95
C ASN A 168 15.20 -6.52 5.50
N GLN A 169 14.69 -5.68 4.60
CA GLN A 169 14.79 -5.89 3.16
C GLN A 169 15.14 -4.56 2.48
N PRO A 170 16.06 -4.55 1.53
CA PRO A 170 16.37 -3.31 0.81
C PRO A 170 15.15 -2.73 0.07
N PHE A 171 14.15 -3.58 -0.20
CA PHE A 171 12.90 -3.20 -0.84
C PHE A 171 11.83 -4.28 -0.65
N PHE A 172 10.58 -3.84 -0.60
CA PHE A 172 9.42 -4.72 -0.52
C PHE A 172 9.02 -5.21 -1.92
N ARG A 173 9.12 -6.52 -2.18
CA ARG A 173 8.70 -7.11 -3.47
C ARG A 173 7.22 -7.42 -3.44
N THR A 174 6.46 -6.80 -4.34
CA THR A 174 5.01 -6.98 -4.43
C THR A 174 4.58 -7.64 -5.74
N LEU A 175 3.35 -8.13 -5.75
CA LEU A 175 2.64 -8.60 -6.93
C LEU A 175 1.67 -7.53 -7.40
N ALA A 176 1.47 -7.44 -8.70
CA ALA A 176 0.33 -6.72 -9.25
C ALA A 176 -0.97 -7.44 -8.87
N SER A 177 -2.01 -6.69 -8.54
CA SER A 177 -3.30 -7.25 -8.14
C SER A 177 -4.50 -6.47 -8.65
N SER A 178 -5.62 -7.16 -8.79
CA SER A 178 -6.90 -6.60 -9.21
C SER A 178 -8.04 -7.39 -8.60
N ASP A 179 -9.17 -6.75 -8.41
CA ASP A 179 -10.41 -7.41 -8.05
C ASP A 179 -11.46 -7.28 -9.15
N MET A 180 -12.40 -8.22 -9.21
CA MET A 180 -13.55 -8.16 -10.10
C MET A 180 -14.80 -8.65 -9.38
N LEU A 181 -15.82 -7.83 -9.36
CA LEU A 181 -17.17 -8.19 -8.92
C LEU A 181 -18.00 -8.53 -10.16
N ILE A 182 -18.31 -9.79 -10.36
CA ILE A 182 -18.98 -10.30 -11.57
C ILE A 182 -20.40 -10.68 -11.22
N ASN A 183 -21.37 -10.02 -11.85
CA ASN A 183 -22.78 -10.27 -11.68
C ASN A 183 -23.32 -11.07 -12.84
N PHE A 184 -24.14 -12.10 -12.55
CA PHE A 184 -24.91 -12.84 -13.50
C PHE A 184 -26.38 -12.53 -13.28
N TYR A 185 -27.11 -12.37 -14.39
CA TYR A 185 -28.55 -12.05 -14.38
C TYR A 185 -29.31 -13.06 -15.22
N GLY A 186 -30.32 -13.64 -14.60
CA GLY A 186 -31.22 -14.58 -15.21
C GLY A 186 -32.68 -14.14 -15.12
N LYS A 187 -33.58 -15.08 -14.85
CA LYS A 187 -35.02 -14.84 -14.69
C LYS A 187 -35.56 -15.73 -13.58
N GLN A 188 -36.21 -15.10 -12.62
CA GLN A 188 -36.85 -15.81 -11.51
C GLN A 188 -38.02 -16.69 -11.97
N ALA A 189 -38.16 -17.87 -11.37
CA ALA A 189 -39.31 -18.74 -11.52
C ALA A 189 -39.44 -19.64 -10.28
N HIS A 190 -40.62 -20.23 -10.12
CA HIS A 190 -40.81 -21.25 -9.09
C HIS A 190 -40.19 -22.59 -9.53
N ALA A 191 -39.25 -23.09 -8.71
CA ALA A 191 -38.38 -24.21 -9.11
C ALA A 191 -39.10 -25.53 -9.36
N SER A 192 -40.33 -25.74 -8.84
CA SER A 192 -41.11 -26.97 -9.05
C SER A 192 -42.39 -26.78 -9.86
N MET A 193 -42.89 -25.54 -10.02
CA MET A 193 -44.14 -25.29 -10.74
C MET A 193 -43.93 -24.98 -12.23
N ASN A 194 -42.98 -24.08 -12.51
CA ASN A 194 -42.68 -23.60 -13.85
C ASN A 194 -41.18 -23.30 -14.06
N PRO A 195 -40.28 -24.28 -13.77
CA PRO A 195 -38.83 -24.06 -13.88
C PRO A 195 -38.36 -23.69 -15.28
N TRP A 196 -39.08 -24.14 -16.34
CA TRP A 196 -38.78 -23.84 -17.74
C TRP A 196 -38.99 -22.37 -18.11
N GLU A 197 -39.65 -21.55 -17.28
CA GLU A 197 -39.80 -20.12 -17.47
C GLU A 197 -38.65 -19.32 -16.84
N GLY A 198 -37.85 -19.97 -15.99
CA GLY A 198 -36.73 -19.37 -15.27
C GLY A 198 -35.41 -19.55 -16.01
N VAL A 199 -34.46 -18.66 -15.66
CA VAL A 199 -33.04 -18.76 -16.06
C VAL A 199 -32.23 -18.53 -14.80
N SER A 200 -31.51 -19.56 -14.35
CA SER A 200 -30.76 -19.47 -13.07
C SER A 200 -29.48 -18.68 -13.22
N ALA A 201 -29.38 -17.54 -12.53
CA ALA A 201 -28.14 -16.79 -12.44
C ALA A 201 -27.05 -17.56 -11.65
N LEU A 202 -27.45 -18.38 -10.67
CA LEU A 202 -26.52 -19.24 -9.91
C LEU A 202 -25.80 -20.24 -10.82
N ASN A 203 -26.48 -20.79 -11.84
CA ASN A 203 -25.82 -21.67 -12.80
C ASN A 203 -24.68 -20.96 -13.53
N GLY A 204 -24.86 -19.69 -13.87
CA GLY A 204 -23.80 -18.86 -14.47
C GLY A 204 -22.58 -18.73 -13.56
N VAL A 205 -22.79 -18.41 -12.29
CA VAL A 205 -21.70 -18.33 -11.30
C VAL A 205 -21.01 -19.68 -11.09
N GLN A 206 -21.77 -20.77 -10.96
CA GLN A 206 -21.18 -22.11 -10.78
C GLN A 206 -20.35 -22.53 -12.01
N LEU A 207 -20.89 -22.34 -13.22
CA LEU A 207 -20.17 -22.63 -14.45
C LEU A 207 -18.92 -21.75 -14.59
N PHE A 208 -19.00 -20.49 -14.16
CA PHE A 208 -17.85 -19.59 -14.15
C PHE A 208 -16.74 -20.10 -13.22
N PHE A 209 -17.04 -20.58 -12.02
CA PHE A 209 -16.03 -21.17 -11.13
C PHE A 209 -15.40 -22.42 -11.74
N HIS A 210 -16.19 -23.31 -12.38
CA HIS A 210 -15.63 -24.42 -13.14
C HIS A 210 -14.74 -23.93 -14.30
N GLY A 211 -15.16 -22.86 -15.00
CA GLY A 211 -14.35 -22.23 -16.04
C GLY A 211 -13.03 -21.67 -15.50
N LEU A 212 -13.04 -21.06 -14.31
CA LEU A 212 -11.82 -20.61 -13.64
C LEU A 212 -10.87 -21.78 -13.30
N ASP A 213 -11.42 -22.94 -12.86
CA ASP A 213 -10.60 -24.14 -12.61
C ASP A 213 -9.90 -24.62 -13.89
N MET A 214 -10.59 -24.61 -15.02
CA MET A 214 -9.98 -24.94 -16.32
C MET A 214 -8.92 -23.89 -16.73
N LEU A 215 -9.19 -22.60 -16.46
CA LEU A 215 -8.28 -21.51 -16.79
C LEU A 215 -6.99 -21.60 -15.99
N ARG A 216 -7.06 -22.03 -14.70
CA ARG A 216 -5.89 -22.20 -13.83
C ARG A 216 -4.83 -23.15 -14.39
N VAL A 217 -5.24 -24.16 -15.15
CA VAL A 217 -4.31 -25.11 -15.80
C VAL A 217 -3.31 -24.43 -16.74
N GLY A 218 -3.72 -23.32 -17.35
CA GLY A 218 -2.91 -22.55 -18.32
C GLY A 218 -2.30 -21.27 -17.75
N LEU A 219 -2.31 -21.05 -16.43
CA LEU A 219 -1.69 -19.89 -15.82
C LEU A 219 -0.17 -20.03 -15.75
N GLU A 220 0.53 -18.91 -15.90
CA GLU A 220 1.98 -18.87 -15.70
C GLU A 220 2.29 -18.88 -14.19
N LYS A 221 3.50 -19.35 -13.84
CA LYS A 221 3.96 -19.33 -12.46
C LYS A 221 3.92 -17.89 -11.87
N GLY A 222 3.19 -17.72 -10.78
CA GLY A 222 3.00 -16.44 -10.10
C GLY A 222 1.74 -15.68 -10.54
N ASP A 223 0.92 -16.26 -11.43
CA ASP A 223 -0.46 -15.81 -11.62
C ASP A 223 -1.37 -16.60 -10.67
N ASP A 224 -2.31 -15.90 -10.06
CA ASP A 224 -3.29 -16.49 -9.15
C ASP A 224 -4.67 -15.88 -9.35
N VAL A 225 -5.71 -16.73 -9.21
CA VAL A 225 -7.12 -16.36 -9.29
C VAL A 225 -7.85 -17.01 -8.15
N GLN A 226 -8.26 -16.22 -7.17
CA GLN A 226 -9.05 -16.63 -6.02
C GLN A 226 -10.47 -16.06 -6.16
N GLY A 227 -11.48 -16.71 -5.56
CA GLY A 227 -12.82 -16.17 -5.63
C GLY A 227 -13.78 -16.79 -4.64
N VAL A 228 -14.88 -16.05 -4.41
CA VAL A 228 -16.00 -16.47 -3.56
C VAL A 228 -17.32 -16.13 -4.24
N ILE A 229 -18.37 -16.85 -3.91
CA ILE A 229 -19.75 -16.51 -4.29
C ILE A 229 -20.29 -15.60 -3.18
N LEU A 230 -20.60 -14.34 -3.51
CA LEU A 230 -21.19 -13.40 -2.57
C LEU A 230 -22.72 -13.54 -2.48
N ASP A 231 -23.37 -13.83 -3.61
CA ASP A 231 -24.80 -14.02 -3.67
C ASP A 231 -25.11 -15.18 -4.66
N GLY A 232 -25.88 -16.14 -4.24
CA GLY A 232 -26.32 -17.30 -5.05
C GLY A 232 -27.83 -17.54 -4.97
N GLY A 233 -28.59 -16.58 -4.43
CA GLY A 233 -30.02 -16.69 -4.16
C GLY A 233 -30.30 -16.95 -2.68
N LYS A 234 -31.59 -16.83 -2.30
CA LYS A 234 -32.00 -16.83 -0.88
C LYS A 234 -32.78 -18.08 -0.45
N ILE A 235 -33.56 -18.65 -1.33
CA ILE A 235 -34.47 -19.76 -1.03
C ILE A 235 -34.38 -20.83 -2.15
N PRO A 236 -34.30 -22.12 -1.78
CA PRO A 236 -33.99 -23.20 -2.75
C PRO A 236 -35.16 -23.51 -3.74
N ASN A 237 -36.40 -23.13 -3.41
CA ASN A 237 -37.54 -23.32 -4.28
C ASN A 237 -37.79 -22.15 -5.24
N VAL A 238 -36.89 -21.19 -5.33
CA VAL A 238 -36.90 -20.05 -6.23
C VAL A 238 -35.63 -20.04 -7.09
N ILE A 239 -35.78 -20.10 -8.40
CA ILE A 239 -34.68 -19.93 -9.35
C ILE A 239 -34.15 -18.49 -9.20
N PRO A 240 -32.88 -18.27 -8.85
CA PRO A 240 -32.36 -16.93 -8.60
C PRO A 240 -32.17 -16.14 -9.90
N GLU A 241 -32.70 -14.93 -9.93
CA GLU A 241 -32.53 -14.00 -11.08
C GLU A 241 -31.22 -13.21 -11.04
N LYS A 242 -30.53 -13.19 -9.88
CA LYS A 242 -29.21 -12.57 -9.73
C LYS A 242 -28.31 -13.46 -8.90
N ALA A 243 -27.05 -13.55 -9.30
CA ALA A 243 -25.97 -14.14 -8.52
C ALA A 243 -24.68 -13.37 -8.76
N THR A 244 -23.79 -13.32 -7.75
CA THR A 244 -22.59 -12.49 -7.76
C THR A 244 -21.37 -13.30 -7.33
N ALA A 245 -20.34 -13.30 -8.15
CA ALA A 245 -18.99 -13.78 -7.82
C ALA A 245 -18.06 -12.60 -7.54
N TYR A 246 -17.20 -12.75 -6.56
CA TYR A 246 -16.11 -11.82 -6.31
C TYR A 246 -14.79 -12.57 -6.47
N VAL A 247 -13.94 -12.10 -7.37
CA VAL A 247 -12.64 -12.72 -7.66
C VAL A 247 -11.51 -11.73 -7.45
N TYR A 248 -10.39 -12.25 -6.96
CA TYR A 248 -9.16 -11.50 -6.73
C TYR A 248 -8.05 -12.12 -7.59
N LEU A 249 -7.36 -11.27 -8.34
CA LEU A 249 -6.34 -11.65 -9.30
C LEU A 249 -4.98 -11.16 -8.81
N ARG A 250 -3.96 -11.99 -8.95
CA ARG A 250 -2.56 -11.60 -8.73
C ARG A 250 -1.70 -12.04 -9.91
N SER A 251 -0.68 -11.24 -10.20
CA SER A 251 0.31 -11.57 -11.21
C SER A 251 1.65 -10.91 -10.89
N LYS A 252 2.73 -11.38 -11.51
CA LYS A 252 4.08 -10.81 -11.29
C LYS A 252 4.23 -9.38 -11.81
N THR A 253 3.43 -8.99 -12.82
CA THR A 253 3.47 -7.65 -13.39
C THR A 253 2.09 -7.17 -13.78
N ILE A 254 1.90 -5.86 -13.79
CA ILE A 254 0.64 -5.21 -14.22
C ILE A 254 0.27 -5.62 -15.66
N ASN A 255 1.24 -5.73 -16.55
CA ASN A 255 1.00 -6.16 -17.93
C ASN A 255 0.47 -7.60 -18.03
N ARG A 256 0.94 -8.50 -17.16
CA ARG A 256 0.42 -9.87 -17.08
C ARG A 256 -0.95 -9.90 -16.41
N LEU A 257 -1.12 -9.11 -15.36
CA LEU A 257 -2.41 -8.95 -14.67
C LEU A 257 -3.52 -8.52 -15.63
N MET A 258 -3.25 -7.54 -16.50
CA MET A 258 -4.24 -7.10 -17.50
C MET A 258 -4.62 -8.21 -18.48
N LYS A 259 -3.66 -9.06 -18.87
CA LYS A 259 -3.95 -10.23 -19.71
C LYS A 259 -4.79 -11.28 -18.96
N LEU A 260 -4.47 -11.52 -17.69
CA LEU A 260 -5.20 -12.44 -16.82
C LEU A 260 -6.65 -11.94 -16.61
N LYS A 261 -6.82 -10.66 -16.27
CA LYS A 261 -8.12 -10.01 -16.10
C LYS A 261 -9.01 -10.17 -17.33
N LYS A 262 -8.45 -9.95 -18.52
CA LYS A 262 -9.15 -10.17 -19.79
C LYS A 262 -9.57 -11.63 -19.99
N LYS A 263 -8.73 -12.62 -19.63
CA LYS A 263 -9.10 -14.04 -19.70
C LYS A 263 -10.24 -14.37 -18.75
N VAL A 264 -10.23 -13.83 -17.54
CA VAL A 264 -11.30 -14.04 -16.53
C VAL A 264 -12.62 -13.42 -17.03
N GLU A 265 -12.57 -12.22 -17.59
CA GLU A 265 -13.74 -11.58 -18.22
C GLU A 265 -14.32 -12.42 -19.37
N GLN A 266 -13.45 -12.92 -20.25
CA GLN A 266 -13.86 -13.79 -21.36
C GLN A 266 -14.49 -15.10 -20.86
N CYS A 267 -13.96 -15.67 -19.78
CA CYS A 267 -14.53 -16.86 -19.13
C CYS A 267 -15.93 -16.55 -18.60
N ALA A 268 -16.12 -15.45 -17.87
CA ALA A 268 -17.42 -15.03 -17.35
C ALA A 268 -18.43 -14.83 -18.48
N LYS A 269 -18.02 -14.16 -19.57
CA LYS A 269 -18.84 -13.95 -20.76
C LYS A 269 -19.28 -15.28 -21.41
N GLY A 270 -18.34 -16.20 -21.62
CA GLY A 270 -18.62 -17.50 -22.21
C GLY A 270 -19.57 -18.33 -21.35
N CYS A 271 -19.38 -18.33 -20.03
CA CYS A 271 -20.25 -19.02 -19.08
C CYS A 271 -21.67 -18.43 -19.05
N ALA A 272 -21.77 -17.10 -19.05
CA ALA A 272 -23.07 -16.43 -19.10
C ALA A 272 -23.86 -16.83 -20.36
N MET A 273 -23.20 -16.80 -21.53
CA MET A 273 -23.81 -17.21 -22.80
C MET A 273 -24.27 -18.69 -22.80
N ALA A 274 -23.50 -19.58 -22.17
CA ALA A 274 -23.81 -21.00 -22.15
C ALA A 274 -25.07 -21.36 -21.34
N VAL A 275 -25.51 -20.47 -20.44
CA VAL A 275 -26.69 -20.68 -19.58
C VAL A 275 -27.74 -19.57 -19.74
N ASP A 276 -27.73 -18.85 -20.83
CA ASP A 276 -28.66 -17.76 -21.18
C ASP A 276 -28.70 -16.61 -20.15
N ASN A 277 -27.61 -16.40 -19.40
CA ASN A 277 -27.48 -15.27 -18.50
C ASN A 277 -26.99 -14.01 -19.22
N LYS A 278 -27.41 -12.85 -18.74
CA LYS A 278 -26.64 -11.60 -18.93
C LYS A 278 -25.58 -11.50 -17.85
N TYR A 279 -24.52 -10.74 -18.12
CA TYR A 279 -23.50 -10.46 -17.12
C TYR A 279 -23.00 -9.03 -17.24
N ASP A 280 -22.50 -8.51 -16.15
CA ASP A 280 -21.61 -7.34 -16.08
C ASP A 280 -20.52 -7.58 -15.06
N TYR A 281 -19.53 -6.69 -15.03
CA TYR A 281 -18.56 -6.66 -13.94
C TYR A 281 -18.18 -5.23 -13.56
N SER A 282 -17.78 -5.07 -12.32
CA SER A 282 -17.21 -3.84 -11.76
C SER A 282 -15.97 -4.16 -10.94
N GLN A 283 -15.22 -3.14 -10.54
CA GLN A 283 -14.14 -3.23 -9.58
C GLN A 283 -14.48 -2.41 -8.34
N ASN A 284 -14.03 -2.87 -7.17
CA ASN A 284 -14.11 -2.12 -5.93
C ASN A 284 -12.89 -1.24 -5.74
N ASN A 285 -11.71 -1.75 -6.16
CA ASN A 285 -10.42 -1.10 -5.94
C ASN A 285 -9.68 -0.90 -7.27
N PRO A 286 -8.79 0.09 -7.39
CA PRO A 286 -7.94 0.23 -8.57
C PRO A 286 -7.02 -0.97 -8.75
N ASP A 287 -6.48 -1.13 -9.95
CA ASP A 287 -5.45 -2.15 -10.22
C ASP A 287 -4.13 -1.72 -9.59
N TYR A 288 -3.52 -2.58 -8.78
CA TYR A 288 -2.21 -2.35 -8.18
C TYR A 288 -1.12 -2.89 -9.10
N ALA A 289 -0.09 -2.08 -9.32
CA ALA A 289 1.13 -2.51 -10.00
C ALA A 289 2.09 -3.20 -9.02
N GLU A 290 3.01 -3.99 -9.56
CA GLU A 290 4.15 -4.47 -8.81
C GLU A 290 5.13 -3.34 -8.48
N VAL A 291 5.84 -3.43 -7.36
CA VAL A 291 6.98 -2.57 -7.08
C VAL A 291 8.14 -3.02 -7.97
N PHE A 292 8.60 -2.14 -8.83
CA PHE A 292 9.76 -2.34 -9.69
C PHE A 292 10.91 -1.47 -9.18
N ILE A 293 11.94 -2.11 -8.65
CA ILE A 293 13.12 -1.39 -8.16
C ILE A 293 14.24 -1.48 -9.18
N GLY A 294 14.71 -0.32 -9.65
CA GLY A 294 15.86 -0.20 -10.51
C GLY A 294 17.15 -0.71 -9.84
N ASN A 295 18.14 -1.12 -10.66
CA ASN A 295 19.41 -1.62 -10.12
C ASN A 295 20.18 -0.56 -9.33
N THR A 296 20.00 0.72 -9.67
CA THR A 296 20.66 1.84 -8.97
C THR A 296 20.07 2.04 -7.60
N GLU A 297 18.73 2.12 -7.50
CA GLU A 297 17.98 2.29 -6.27
C GLU A 297 18.24 1.12 -5.30
N LYS A 298 18.19 -0.10 -5.84
CA LYS A 298 18.53 -1.32 -5.10
C LYS A 298 19.94 -1.25 -4.51
N LYS A 299 20.93 -0.86 -5.33
CA LYS A 299 22.33 -0.78 -4.88
C LYS A 299 22.48 0.25 -3.77
N ILE A 300 21.86 1.43 -3.90
CA ILE A 300 21.92 2.49 -2.90
C ILE A 300 21.40 2.00 -1.54
N VAL A 301 20.23 1.37 -1.52
CA VAL A 301 19.64 0.90 -0.25
C VAL A 301 20.43 -0.27 0.34
N CYS A 302 20.94 -1.19 -0.48
CA CYS A 302 21.83 -2.26 0.02
C CYS A 302 23.09 -1.68 0.66
N ASP A 303 23.77 -0.74 -0.02
CA ASP A 303 24.99 -0.10 0.48
C ASP A 303 24.71 0.61 1.83
N ILE A 304 23.57 1.32 1.97
CA ILE A 304 23.15 1.97 3.22
C ILE A 304 22.90 0.93 4.33
N MET A 305 22.17 -0.14 4.04
CA MET A 305 21.91 -1.19 5.05
C MET A 305 23.20 -1.88 5.50
N ASP A 306 24.18 -2.06 4.61
CA ASP A 306 25.49 -2.59 4.96
C ASP A 306 26.29 -1.62 5.85
N GLU A 307 26.27 -0.31 5.55
CA GLU A 307 26.89 0.75 6.36
C GLU A 307 26.29 0.82 7.78
N LEU A 308 24.98 0.63 7.88
CA LEU A 308 24.25 0.57 9.17
C LEU A 308 24.40 -0.79 9.88
N ASN A 309 25.16 -1.75 9.30
CA ASN A 309 25.31 -3.11 9.80
C ASN A 309 23.98 -3.84 10.04
N LEU A 310 22.97 -3.57 9.24
CA LEU A 310 21.70 -4.27 9.29
C LEU A 310 21.80 -5.61 8.58
N ASN A 311 21.40 -6.69 9.24
CA ASN A 311 21.22 -7.97 8.56
C ASN A 311 19.97 -7.89 7.67
N TRP A 312 20.13 -8.05 6.38
CA TRP A 312 19.02 -7.96 5.43
C TRP A 312 18.99 -9.15 4.48
N GLU A 313 17.84 -9.39 3.90
CA GLU A 313 17.62 -10.41 2.87
C GLU A 313 16.75 -9.89 1.74
N ILE A 314 16.80 -10.53 0.59
CA ILE A 314 15.85 -10.28 -0.49
C ILE A 314 14.88 -11.46 -0.52
N ALA A 315 13.60 -11.18 -0.41
CA ALA A 315 12.58 -12.21 -0.50
C ALA A 315 12.68 -12.97 -1.84
N ASP A 316 12.69 -14.30 -1.79
CA ASP A 316 12.80 -15.15 -2.99
C ASP A 316 11.62 -14.93 -3.95
N GLU A 317 10.41 -14.83 -3.42
CA GLU A 317 9.19 -14.59 -4.20
C GLU A 317 8.47 -13.32 -3.70
N PRO A 318 7.88 -12.52 -4.61
CA PRO A 318 7.10 -11.35 -4.22
C PRO A 318 5.84 -11.77 -3.45
N ARG A 319 5.45 -10.96 -2.47
CA ARG A 319 4.28 -11.23 -1.61
C ARG A 319 3.46 -9.95 -1.42
N GLY A 320 2.14 -10.12 -1.24
CA GLY A 320 1.27 -8.97 -1.06
C GLY A 320 1.16 -8.08 -2.30
N SER A 321 0.56 -6.94 -2.14
CA SER A 321 0.42 -5.87 -3.13
C SER A 321 0.35 -4.55 -2.37
N SER A 322 0.80 -3.48 -2.99
CA SER A 322 0.76 -2.13 -2.42
C SER A 322 0.59 -1.10 -3.54
N ASP A 323 -0.07 0.00 -3.26
CA ASP A 323 -0.20 1.12 -4.19
C ASP A 323 1.11 1.90 -4.40
N VAL A 324 2.15 1.58 -3.61
CA VAL A 324 3.54 2.01 -3.84
C VAL A 324 4.03 1.57 -5.22
N GLY A 325 3.65 0.37 -5.70
CA GLY A 325 3.99 -0.10 -7.03
C GLY A 325 3.47 0.82 -8.14
N ASN A 326 2.28 1.39 -7.97
CA ASN A 326 1.75 2.37 -8.93
C ASN A 326 2.57 3.66 -8.92
N LEU A 327 2.94 4.17 -7.72
CA LEU A 327 3.80 5.35 -7.60
C LEU A 327 5.14 5.13 -8.31
N ASP A 328 5.73 3.94 -8.17
CA ASP A 328 6.98 3.55 -8.81
C ASP A 328 6.90 3.49 -10.37
N THR A 329 5.68 3.48 -10.93
CA THR A 329 5.52 3.59 -12.40
C THR A 329 5.72 5.00 -12.95
N ILE A 330 5.69 6.04 -12.10
CA ILE A 330 5.80 7.46 -12.53
C ILE A 330 7.06 8.15 -12.01
N ILE A 331 7.51 7.81 -10.81
CA ILE A 331 8.76 8.32 -10.21
C ILE A 331 9.49 7.17 -9.51
N PRO A 332 10.83 7.17 -9.43
CA PRO A 332 11.57 6.17 -8.66
C PRO A 332 11.14 6.17 -7.20
N VAL A 333 10.95 4.98 -6.61
CA VAL A 333 10.58 4.84 -5.20
C VAL A 333 11.65 4.04 -4.46
N PHE A 334 12.19 4.60 -3.38
CA PHE A 334 12.96 3.88 -2.39
C PHE A 334 12.01 3.32 -1.33
N ASN A 335 11.95 2.01 -1.20
CA ASN A 335 10.99 1.35 -0.31
C ASN A 335 11.70 0.34 0.62
N PRO A 336 12.58 0.84 1.54
CA PRO A 336 13.25 -0.01 2.51
C PRO A 336 12.27 -0.58 3.53
N VAL A 337 12.51 -1.81 3.95
CA VAL A 337 11.76 -2.52 4.98
C VAL A 337 12.64 -2.68 6.20
N ILE A 338 12.19 -2.21 7.34
CA ILE A 338 12.91 -2.27 8.62
C ILE A 338 12.33 -3.37 9.50
N ALA A 339 13.23 -4.19 10.07
CA ALA A 339 12.85 -5.33 10.90
C ALA A 339 12.40 -4.89 12.31
N THR A 340 11.40 -5.61 12.83
CA THR A 340 11.07 -5.58 14.26
C THR A 340 12.07 -6.37 15.11
N GLU A 341 13.00 -7.11 14.49
CA GLU A 341 13.92 -8.09 15.12
C GLU A 341 13.20 -9.25 15.83
N VAL A 342 11.94 -9.49 15.48
CA VAL A 342 11.15 -10.63 15.97
C VAL A 342 10.70 -11.46 14.78
N SER A 343 11.50 -12.44 14.41
CA SER A 343 11.36 -13.20 13.14
C SER A 343 10.10 -14.07 13.04
N GLU A 344 9.49 -14.44 14.16
CA GLU A 344 8.32 -15.33 14.17
C GLU A 344 6.99 -14.59 13.99
N THR A 345 6.99 -13.25 14.11
CA THR A 345 5.76 -12.46 14.04
C THR A 345 5.41 -12.11 12.60
N LYS A 346 4.20 -12.46 12.20
CA LYS A 346 3.73 -12.21 10.83
C LYS A 346 3.09 -10.84 10.72
N LEU A 347 3.43 -10.14 9.64
CA LEU A 347 2.72 -8.94 9.20
C LEU A 347 1.21 -9.23 9.11
N TYR A 348 0.37 -8.23 9.30
CA TYR A 348 -1.09 -8.34 9.31
C TYR A 348 -1.67 -9.23 10.44
N SER A 349 -0.97 -9.30 11.57
CA SER A 349 -1.44 -9.99 12.76
C SER A 349 -1.62 -9.04 13.95
N LYS A 350 -2.44 -9.46 14.93
CA LYS A 350 -2.59 -8.73 16.20
C LYS A 350 -1.27 -8.70 16.97
N GLU A 351 -0.51 -9.77 16.87
CA GLU A 351 0.82 -9.87 17.49
C GLU A 351 1.78 -8.83 16.92
N PHE A 352 1.74 -8.59 15.61
CA PHE A 352 2.56 -7.54 14.98
C PHE A 352 2.10 -6.14 15.42
N ALA A 353 0.79 -5.90 15.50
CA ALA A 353 0.24 -4.64 16.00
C ALA A 353 0.64 -4.38 17.46
N GLU A 354 0.68 -5.40 18.31
CA GLU A 354 1.16 -5.29 19.70
C GLU A 354 2.67 -4.99 19.76
N LEU A 355 3.49 -5.56 18.85
CA LEU A 355 4.91 -5.19 18.76
C LEU A 355 5.13 -3.71 18.48
N MET A 356 4.28 -3.09 17.66
CA MET A 356 4.37 -1.65 17.36
C MET A 356 4.14 -0.76 18.58
N LYS A 357 3.55 -1.28 19.66
CA LYS A 357 3.36 -0.57 20.95
C LYS A 357 4.54 -0.71 21.90
N THR A 358 5.58 -1.43 21.51
CA THR A 358 6.75 -1.72 22.35
C THR A 358 8.01 -1.03 21.82
N GLU A 359 9.14 -1.26 22.50
CA GLU A 359 10.45 -0.82 22.03
C GLU A 359 10.80 -1.33 20.61
N LYS A 360 10.12 -2.39 20.12
CA LYS A 360 10.32 -2.87 18.76
C LYS A 360 9.73 -1.91 17.73
N GLY A 361 8.56 -1.32 17.98
CA GLY A 361 8.03 -0.22 17.18
C GLY A 361 8.94 1.02 17.20
N THR A 362 9.47 1.35 18.37
CA THR A 362 10.47 2.44 18.53
C THR A 362 11.75 2.13 17.74
N HIS A 363 12.21 0.87 17.74
CA HIS A 363 13.38 0.45 16.94
C HIS A 363 13.12 0.67 15.45
N VAL A 364 11.98 0.17 14.92
CA VAL A 364 11.59 0.39 13.52
C VAL A 364 11.55 1.87 13.16
N MET A 365 10.96 2.69 14.05
CA MET A 365 10.87 4.14 13.85
C MET A 365 12.25 4.82 13.77
N VAL A 366 13.17 4.48 14.68
CA VAL A 366 14.49 5.14 14.73
C VAL A 366 15.40 4.63 13.63
N THR A 367 15.41 3.33 13.36
CA THR A 367 16.23 2.73 12.30
C THR A 367 15.76 3.12 10.91
N GLY A 368 14.43 3.30 10.73
CA GLY A 368 13.85 3.74 9.47
C GLY A 368 14.04 5.21 9.16
N ALA A 369 14.30 6.02 10.18
CA ALA A 369 14.55 7.46 10.03
C ALA A 369 15.99 7.76 9.68
#